data_eb9cb3bbb324f9bb9534ae3a2ea5d676
#
_entry.id   eb9cb3bbb324f9bb9534ae3a2ea5d676
#
_cell.length_a   1.000
_cell.length_b   1.000
_cell.length_c   1.000
_cell.angle_alpha   90.00
_cell.angle_beta   90.00
_cell.angle_gamma   90.00
#
_symmetry.space_group_name_H-M   'P 1'
#
loop_
_entity.id
_entity.type
_entity.pdbx_description
1 polymer ?
#
loop_
_entity_poly.entity_id
_entity_poly.type
_entity_poly.pdbx_seq_one_letter_code
_entity_poly.pdbx_strand_id
1 'polypeptide(L)'
;MTLTFGILTVASVASGFVDTGQTVTGTGGGGVTAGTIITAGLSGTGGTGTYIVAPSGTVSSTTLVLKATPLTVTYDSTSNSFLLTSGVAGAASTVTFATGTLAASINFTQAEAAVLSQGANPAIPGTFMDSITDVTQNWATFMTAFDPDSGSGFNTQKLLFAQWTAESNNRYAYVCWDPDEGPAATNPDVASLGWLLNQSNSSGTFLFGQGVGASNGAGDAVPVTANYAAFICGAAASINFEQFNGRTTFAFRIQSGLFPTVTDATSANNLLQNGYNYYGAYATANDDFIWVYNGQISGEFLWMDSYINQIWMNNAFQLALMVLLKSAKSIPYNTAGYSLISAALLDPILAAVNFGAIRPGITLSESQAAQVNSQAGVKIDDILNRQGWYLQVRDASPQVRQARGTPPCTFWYMDGQSVQRIVLASIELT
;
A
#
# COMPACT_ATOMS: atom_id res chain seq x y z
N MET A 1 16.59 -29.49 -35.32
CA MET A 1 16.25 -29.41 -33.89
C MET A 1 15.38 -30.63 -33.51
N THR A 2 15.51 -31.11 -32.29
CA THR A 2 14.62 -32.15 -31.74
C THR A 2 14.05 -31.64 -30.43
N LEU A 3 12.82 -32.00 -30.12
CA LEU A 3 12.16 -31.71 -28.85
C LEU A 3 11.74 -33.05 -28.22
N THR A 4 12.16 -33.28 -26.97
CA THR A 4 11.85 -34.51 -26.25
C THR A 4 11.60 -34.18 -24.78
N PHE A 5 10.37 -34.47 -24.30
CA PHE A 5 9.99 -34.28 -22.89
C PHE A 5 10.32 -32.88 -22.30
N GLY A 6 10.15 -31.82 -23.11
CA GLY A 6 10.43 -30.46 -22.65
C GLY A 6 11.88 -30.03 -22.82
N ILE A 7 12.74 -30.82 -23.44
CA ILE A 7 14.10 -30.42 -23.79
C ILE A 7 14.21 -30.24 -25.30
N LEU A 8 14.48 -29.02 -25.72
CA LEU A 8 14.77 -28.67 -27.11
C LEU A 8 16.28 -28.82 -27.37
N THR A 9 16.66 -29.74 -28.23
CA THR A 9 18.05 -29.90 -28.68
C THR A 9 18.24 -29.20 -30.03
N VAL A 10 19.11 -28.20 -30.06
CA VAL A 10 19.45 -27.43 -31.25
C VAL A 10 20.79 -27.89 -31.78
N ALA A 11 20.79 -28.62 -32.90
CA ALA A 11 21.97 -29.10 -33.55
C ALA A 11 22.66 -28.07 -34.47
N SER A 12 21.88 -27.18 -35.05
CA SER A 12 22.36 -26.06 -35.88
C SER A 12 21.38 -24.92 -35.91
N VAL A 13 21.89 -23.72 -36.08
CA VAL A 13 21.11 -22.47 -36.26
C VAL A 13 21.43 -21.94 -37.64
N ALA A 14 20.41 -21.81 -38.49
CA ALA A 14 20.59 -21.32 -39.85
C ALA A 14 20.72 -19.79 -39.90
N SER A 15 20.01 -19.07 -39.00
CA SER A 15 20.11 -17.62 -38.86
C SER A 15 19.53 -17.19 -37.48
N GLY A 16 20.01 -16.07 -36.95
CA GLY A 16 19.55 -15.55 -35.65
C GLY A 16 20.21 -16.27 -34.45
N PHE A 17 19.54 -16.21 -33.33
CA PHE A 17 20.01 -16.81 -32.07
C PHE A 17 18.83 -17.48 -31.35
N VAL A 18 19.16 -18.33 -30.38
CA VAL A 18 18.20 -19.05 -29.53
C VAL A 18 18.21 -18.43 -28.14
N ASP A 19 17.06 -17.91 -27.72
CA ASP A 19 16.96 -17.24 -26.43
C ASP A 19 15.69 -17.63 -25.68
N THR A 20 15.69 -17.39 -24.38
CA THR A 20 14.51 -17.55 -23.51
C THR A 20 13.39 -16.62 -23.93
N GLY A 21 12.15 -17.07 -23.76
CA GLY A 21 10.95 -16.32 -24.18
C GLY A 21 10.59 -16.48 -25.66
N GLN A 22 11.44 -17.03 -26.51
CA GLN A 22 11.10 -17.29 -27.90
C GLN A 22 10.05 -18.40 -28.03
N THR A 23 9.03 -18.17 -28.88
CA THR A 23 8.03 -19.17 -29.21
C THR A 23 8.58 -20.17 -30.24
N VAL A 24 8.45 -21.42 -29.94
CA VAL A 24 8.87 -22.55 -30.83
C VAL A 24 7.72 -22.93 -31.73
N THR A 25 7.93 -22.86 -33.05
CA THR A 25 6.94 -23.29 -34.06
C THR A 25 7.57 -24.27 -35.02
N GLY A 26 6.80 -25.27 -35.45
CA GLY A 26 7.26 -26.25 -36.45
C GLY A 26 6.77 -25.87 -37.85
N THR A 27 7.65 -25.94 -38.84
CA THR A 27 7.29 -25.87 -40.26
C THR A 27 7.07 -27.28 -40.80
N GLY A 28 5.82 -27.63 -41.06
CA GLY A 28 5.48 -28.94 -41.69
C GLY A 28 5.15 -30.06 -40.72
N GLY A 29 3.93 -30.04 -40.16
CA GLY A 29 3.28 -31.20 -39.54
C GLY A 29 3.89 -31.83 -38.30
N GLY A 30 4.85 -31.19 -37.67
CA GLY A 30 5.55 -31.78 -36.54
C GLY A 30 5.14 -31.19 -35.19
N GLY A 31 4.17 -31.75 -34.58
CA GLY A 31 3.80 -31.90 -33.17
C GLY A 31 4.30 -30.94 -32.08
N VAL A 32 4.78 -29.73 -32.42
CA VAL A 32 5.07 -28.72 -31.39
C VAL A 32 3.74 -28.22 -30.83
N THR A 33 3.54 -28.33 -29.54
CA THR A 33 2.36 -27.82 -28.85
C THR A 33 2.25 -26.32 -29.06
N ALA A 34 1.08 -25.81 -29.43
CA ALA A 34 0.86 -24.37 -29.59
C ALA A 34 1.20 -23.66 -28.29
N GLY A 35 1.94 -22.53 -28.36
CA GLY A 35 2.38 -21.80 -27.20
C GLY A 35 3.65 -22.34 -26.51
N THR A 36 4.34 -23.32 -27.09
CA THR A 36 5.63 -23.76 -26.57
C THR A 36 6.66 -22.62 -26.61
N ILE A 37 7.23 -22.28 -25.47
CA ILE A 37 8.26 -21.25 -25.32
C ILE A 37 9.54 -21.84 -24.72
N ILE A 38 10.68 -21.21 -25.01
CA ILE A 38 11.95 -21.51 -24.35
C ILE A 38 11.94 -20.84 -22.98
N THR A 39 12.12 -21.63 -21.92
CA THR A 39 12.09 -21.13 -20.53
C THR A 39 13.46 -21.00 -19.91
N ALA A 40 14.44 -21.80 -20.32
CA ALA A 40 15.83 -21.71 -19.86
C ALA A 40 16.82 -22.36 -20.83
N GLY A 41 18.08 -21.95 -20.81
CA GLY A 41 19.19 -22.67 -21.41
C GLY A 41 19.73 -23.74 -20.45
N LEU A 42 19.99 -24.95 -20.94
CA LEU A 42 20.70 -26.02 -20.19
C LEU A 42 22.17 -26.04 -20.55
N SER A 43 22.50 -26.25 -21.82
CA SER A 43 23.87 -26.18 -22.37
C SER A 43 23.99 -25.18 -23.52
N GLY A 44 22.84 -24.60 -23.97
CA GLY A 44 22.81 -23.63 -25.05
C GLY A 44 23.03 -22.22 -24.52
N THR A 45 23.92 -21.48 -25.20
CA THR A 45 24.26 -20.08 -24.90
C THR A 45 23.94 -19.18 -26.09
N GLY A 46 22.74 -19.33 -26.65
CA GLY A 46 22.31 -18.53 -27.80
C GLY A 46 22.49 -19.20 -29.17
N GLY A 47 23.00 -20.43 -29.24
CA GLY A 47 23.28 -21.17 -30.46
C GLY A 47 22.89 -22.65 -30.36
N THR A 48 23.78 -23.51 -30.80
CA THR A 48 23.64 -24.98 -30.63
C THR A 48 23.69 -25.36 -29.16
N GLY A 49 22.91 -26.34 -28.77
CA GLY A 49 22.85 -26.79 -27.37
C GLY A 49 21.44 -27.27 -26.99
N THR A 50 21.22 -27.41 -25.69
CA THR A 50 19.95 -27.85 -25.13
C THR A 50 19.28 -26.73 -24.35
N TYR A 51 17.94 -26.65 -24.46
CA TYR A 51 17.11 -25.63 -23.86
C TYR A 51 15.87 -26.29 -23.24
N ILE A 52 15.38 -25.73 -22.14
CA ILE A 52 14.10 -26.14 -21.53
C ILE A 52 12.98 -25.40 -22.23
N VAL A 53 11.91 -26.12 -22.55
CA VAL A 53 10.69 -25.52 -23.13
C VAL A 53 9.44 -25.97 -22.37
N ALA A 54 8.45 -25.10 -22.34
CA ALA A 54 7.13 -25.37 -21.77
C ALA A 54 6.02 -24.81 -22.70
N PRO A 55 4.88 -25.51 -22.88
CA PRO A 55 4.64 -26.88 -22.42
C PRO A 55 5.55 -27.91 -23.10
N SER A 56 5.76 -29.04 -22.43
CA SER A 56 6.57 -30.12 -22.95
C SER A 56 5.90 -30.80 -24.17
N GLY A 57 6.73 -31.27 -25.05
CA GLY A 57 6.28 -32.00 -26.26
C GLY A 57 7.34 -32.96 -26.77
N THR A 58 7.03 -33.71 -27.80
CA THR A 58 7.98 -34.58 -28.50
C THR A 58 7.90 -34.33 -29.98
N VAL A 59 9.00 -33.93 -30.59
CA VAL A 59 9.13 -33.69 -32.03
C VAL A 59 10.40 -34.33 -32.50
N SER A 60 10.28 -35.21 -33.49
CA SER A 60 11.43 -35.79 -34.19
C SER A 60 12.19 -34.70 -34.96
N SER A 61 13.44 -34.99 -35.31
CA SER A 61 14.34 -34.03 -35.96
C SER A 61 13.70 -33.31 -37.13
N THR A 62 13.55 -32.00 -37.02
CA THR A 62 12.94 -31.13 -38.02
C THR A 62 13.50 -29.71 -37.93
N THR A 63 13.16 -28.88 -38.90
CA THR A 63 13.41 -27.46 -38.84
C THR A 63 12.33 -26.80 -37.98
N LEU A 64 12.72 -26.15 -36.90
CA LEU A 64 11.84 -25.35 -36.08
C LEU A 64 12.17 -23.88 -36.28
N VAL A 65 11.13 -23.06 -36.25
CA VAL A 65 11.26 -21.59 -36.29
C VAL A 65 11.08 -21.07 -34.87
N LEU A 66 12.05 -20.34 -34.40
CA LEU A 66 11.98 -19.60 -33.13
C LEU A 66 11.58 -18.18 -33.45
N LYS A 67 10.46 -17.76 -32.89
CA LYS A 67 9.98 -16.39 -33.04
C LYS A 67 10.21 -15.64 -31.72
N ALA A 68 10.99 -14.58 -31.77
CA ALA A 68 11.13 -13.68 -30.62
C ALA A 68 9.77 -13.11 -30.26
N THR A 69 9.51 -12.98 -28.97
CA THR A 69 8.35 -12.22 -28.50
C THR A 69 8.54 -10.77 -28.97
N PRO A 70 7.58 -10.20 -29.71
CA PRO A 70 7.78 -8.89 -30.30
C PRO A 70 7.95 -7.84 -29.22
N LEU A 71 8.91 -6.94 -29.44
CA LEU A 71 9.01 -5.68 -28.70
C LEU A 71 7.72 -4.88 -28.94
N THR A 72 7.14 -4.34 -27.89
CA THR A 72 5.98 -3.46 -27.97
C THR A 72 6.41 -2.00 -27.82
N VAL A 73 5.78 -1.12 -28.61
CA VAL A 73 5.97 0.32 -28.53
C VAL A 73 4.62 0.94 -28.22
N THR A 74 4.55 1.63 -27.09
CA THR A 74 3.36 2.39 -26.66
C THR A 74 3.72 3.86 -26.47
N TYR A 75 2.75 4.74 -26.70
CA TYR A 75 2.91 6.16 -26.39
C TYR A 75 2.19 6.44 -25.07
N ASP A 76 2.92 6.98 -24.10
CA ASP A 76 2.37 7.44 -22.84
C ASP A 76 2.10 8.95 -22.91
N SER A 77 0.83 9.31 -22.91
CA SER A 77 0.39 10.71 -22.97
C SER A 77 0.66 11.48 -21.67
N THR A 78 0.87 10.80 -20.57
CA THR A 78 1.15 11.43 -19.27
C THR A 78 2.58 11.97 -19.24
N SER A 79 3.53 11.14 -19.69
CA SER A 79 4.95 11.52 -19.77
C SER A 79 5.34 12.15 -21.12
N ASN A 80 4.43 12.20 -22.09
CA ASN A 80 4.68 12.63 -23.48
C ASN A 80 5.83 11.87 -24.14
N SER A 81 5.94 10.57 -23.87
CA SER A 81 7.08 9.76 -24.32
C SER A 81 6.65 8.43 -24.93
N PHE A 82 7.53 7.85 -25.73
CA PHE A 82 7.37 6.47 -26.18
C PHE A 82 7.98 5.52 -25.16
N LEU A 83 7.24 4.44 -24.87
CA LEU A 83 7.71 3.35 -24.05
C LEU A 83 7.96 2.13 -24.92
N LEU A 84 9.22 1.65 -24.95
CA LEU A 84 9.60 0.39 -25.55
C LEU A 84 9.63 -0.69 -24.47
N THR A 85 8.82 -1.70 -24.61
CA THR A 85 8.78 -2.83 -23.67
C THR A 85 9.30 -4.08 -24.38
N SER A 86 10.31 -4.70 -23.74
CA SER A 86 10.81 -6.02 -24.18
C SER A 86 9.68 -7.04 -24.16
N GLY A 87 9.61 -7.91 -25.16
CA GLY A 87 8.70 -9.04 -25.17
C GLY A 87 9.09 -10.15 -24.19
N VAL A 88 10.26 -10.07 -23.56
CA VAL A 88 10.75 -11.00 -22.54
C VAL A 88 10.77 -10.25 -21.20
N ALA A 89 10.17 -10.85 -20.18
CA ALA A 89 10.16 -10.33 -18.82
C ALA A 89 11.22 -11.04 -17.94
N GLY A 90 11.52 -10.47 -16.78
CA GLY A 90 12.40 -11.04 -15.78
C GLY A 90 13.86 -10.62 -15.93
N ALA A 91 14.73 -11.07 -15.01
CA ALA A 91 16.13 -10.66 -14.92
C ALA A 91 16.98 -11.02 -16.17
N ALA A 92 16.51 -11.96 -16.99
CA ALA A 92 17.17 -12.32 -18.24
C ALA A 92 16.91 -11.28 -19.37
N SER A 93 15.92 -10.41 -19.21
CA SER A 93 15.60 -9.36 -20.18
C SER A 93 16.54 -8.19 -20.03
N THR A 94 17.38 -7.96 -21.01
CA THR A 94 18.29 -6.81 -21.06
C THR A 94 17.96 -5.91 -22.21
N VAL A 95 18.02 -4.60 -21.99
CA VAL A 95 17.79 -3.56 -23.01
C VAL A 95 18.99 -2.63 -23.00
N THR A 96 19.41 -2.17 -24.15
CA THR A 96 20.44 -1.14 -24.30
C THR A 96 19.83 0.12 -24.90
N PHE A 97 20.51 1.26 -24.73
CA PHE A 97 20.10 2.46 -25.44
C PHE A 97 20.12 2.21 -26.95
N ALA A 98 19.12 2.74 -27.62
CA ALA A 98 19.06 2.65 -29.07
C ALA A 98 20.18 3.50 -29.71
N THR A 99 20.63 3.08 -30.90
CA THR A 99 21.67 3.77 -31.65
C THR A 99 21.20 4.10 -33.06
N GLY A 100 21.83 5.06 -33.70
CA GLY A 100 21.50 5.50 -35.05
C GLY A 100 20.70 6.80 -35.12
N THR A 101 20.57 7.37 -36.30
CA THR A 101 19.95 8.69 -36.53
C THR A 101 18.47 8.74 -36.14
N LEU A 102 17.73 7.67 -36.39
CA LEU A 102 16.32 7.58 -35.99
C LEU A 102 16.19 7.56 -34.48
N ALA A 103 17.05 6.83 -33.77
CA ALA A 103 17.00 6.75 -32.32
C ALA A 103 17.22 8.13 -31.66
N ALA A 104 18.14 8.93 -32.21
CA ALA A 104 18.35 10.29 -31.75
C ALA A 104 17.14 11.20 -32.03
N SER A 105 16.50 11.05 -33.20
CA SER A 105 15.34 11.88 -33.57
C SER A 105 14.07 11.61 -32.74
N ILE A 106 13.98 10.44 -32.10
CA ILE A 106 12.87 10.07 -31.21
C ILE A 106 13.29 9.97 -29.73
N ASN A 107 14.44 10.54 -29.37
CA ASN A 107 14.97 10.65 -28.00
C ASN A 107 15.17 9.29 -27.28
N PHE A 108 15.64 8.25 -27.99
CA PHE A 108 15.94 6.93 -27.42
C PHE A 108 17.41 6.68 -27.16
N THR A 109 18.25 7.68 -27.33
CA THR A 109 19.67 7.56 -27.00
C THR A 109 19.98 8.04 -25.59
N GLN A 110 21.09 7.60 -25.04
CA GLN A 110 21.57 8.09 -23.75
C GLN A 110 21.85 9.61 -23.78
N ALA A 111 22.31 10.13 -24.90
CA ALA A 111 22.60 11.55 -25.07
C ALA A 111 21.34 12.43 -24.99
N GLU A 112 20.19 11.89 -25.39
CA GLU A 112 18.88 12.53 -25.33
C GLU A 112 18.13 12.24 -24.03
N ALA A 113 18.84 11.79 -23.01
CA ALA A 113 18.29 11.48 -21.66
C ALA A 113 17.18 10.41 -21.64
N ALA A 114 17.23 9.43 -22.55
CA ALA A 114 16.34 8.27 -22.47
C ALA A 114 16.51 7.54 -21.13
N VAL A 115 15.42 7.09 -20.54
CA VAL A 115 15.44 6.29 -19.31
C VAL A 115 15.50 4.82 -19.68
N LEU A 116 16.48 4.10 -19.14
CA LEU A 116 16.70 2.69 -19.37
C LEU A 116 16.39 1.89 -18.11
N SER A 117 15.49 0.91 -18.23
CA SER A 117 15.18 -0.06 -17.16
C SER A 117 15.49 -1.46 -17.64
N GLN A 118 16.25 -2.21 -16.86
CA GLN A 118 16.55 -3.62 -17.12
C GLN A 118 15.43 -4.52 -16.57
N GLY A 119 15.30 -5.70 -17.11
CA GLY A 119 14.43 -6.72 -16.53
C GLY A 119 14.91 -7.12 -15.14
N ALA A 120 13.96 -7.39 -14.26
CA ALA A 120 14.20 -7.84 -12.89
C ALA A 120 13.33 -9.06 -12.56
N ASN A 121 13.77 -9.88 -11.62
CA ASN A 121 12.90 -10.90 -11.07
C ASN A 121 11.72 -10.25 -10.33
N PRO A 122 10.55 -10.90 -10.29
CA PRO A 122 9.46 -10.42 -9.45
C PRO A 122 9.93 -10.20 -8.02
N ALA A 123 9.69 -9.02 -7.49
CA ALA A 123 9.99 -8.71 -6.09
C ALA A 123 8.93 -9.34 -5.17
N ILE A 124 9.34 -9.80 -3.99
CA ILE A 124 8.43 -10.16 -2.91
C ILE A 124 8.10 -8.87 -2.16
N PRO A 125 6.84 -8.48 -2.02
CA PRO A 125 6.46 -7.19 -1.45
C PRO A 125 7.14 -6.85 -0.11
N GLY A 126 7.14 -7.77 0.86
CA GLY A 126 7.78 -7.55 2.16
C GLY A 126 9.28 -7.24 2.04
N THR A 127 10.03 -8.10 1.36
CA THR A 127 11.48 -7.90 1.13
C THR A 127 11.77 -6.61 0.34
N PHE A 128 10.89 -6.25 -0.60
CA PHE A 128 11.03 -5.02 -1.35
C PHE A 128 10.84 -3.79 -0.43
N MET A 129 9.83 -3.81 0.44
CA MET A 129 9.58 -2.74 1.40
C MET A 129 10.71 -2.61 2.43
N ASP A 130 11.29 -3.74 2.88
CA ASP A 130 12.47 -3.73 3.74
C ASP A 130 13.65 -3.02 3.07
N SER A 131 13.90 -3.30 1.79
CA SER A 131 14.96 -2.63 1.03
C SER A 131 14.74 -1.12 0.89
N ILE A 132 13.49 -0.65 0.84
CA ILE A 132 13.17 0.79 0.86
C ILE A 132 13.47 1.39 2.23
N THR A 133 13.06 0.72 3.31
CA THR A 133 13.29 1.21 4.67
C THR A 133 14.77 1.21 5.07
N ASP A 134 15.58 0.33 4.50
CA ASP A 134 17.04 0.35 4.65
C ASP A 134 17.69 1.60 4.04
N VAL A 135 17.10 2.15 2.97
CA VAL A 135 17.57 3.39 2.33
C VAL A 135 17.03 4.63 3.05
N THR A 136 15.73 4.65 3.35
CA THR A 136 15.09 5.78 4.03
C THR A 136 13.83 5.36 4.77
N GLN A 137 13.66 5.92 5.96
CA GLN A 137 12.46 5.75 6.80
C GLN A 137 11.65 7.05 6.91
N ASN A 138 12.00 8.08 6.15
CA ASN A 138 11.38 9.41 6.22
C ASN A 138 10.14 9.51 5.32
N TRP A 139 9.17 8.63 5.58
CA TRP A 139 7.85 8.61 4.93
C TRP A 139 6.83 7.94 5.85
N ALA A 140 5.54 8.19 5.63
CA ALA A 140 4.47 7.64 6.46
C ALA A 140 3.44 6.84 5.63
N THR A 141 3.16 7.26 4.40
CA THR A 141 2.19 6.61 3.53
C THR A 141 2.85 6.12 2.25
N PHE A 142 2.37 5.01 1.71
CA PHE A 142 2.78 4.52 0.40
C PHE A 142 1.61 3.90 -0.35
N MET A 143 1.78 3.77 -1.66
CA MET A 143 0.85 3.12 -2.56
C MET A 143 1.61 2.42 -3.68
N THR A 144 0.94 1.55 -4.42
CA THR A 144 1.45 1.00 -5.68
C THR A 144 0.89 1.79 -6.86
N ALA A 145 1.76 2.20 -7.79
CA ALA A 145 1.34 2.91 -9.01
C ALA A 145 0.74 1.94 -10.06
N PHE A 146 0.81 0.65 -9.83
CA PHE A 146 0.27 -0.42 -10.66
C PHE A 146 -0.49 -1.38 -9.77
N ASP A 147 -1.41 -2.16 -10.34
CA ASP A 147 -2.07 -3.24 -9.63
C ASP A 147 -1.10 -4.44 -9.52
N PRO A 148 -0.60 -4.77 -8.33
CA PRO A 148 0.38 -5.85 -8.15
C PRO A 148 -0.22 -7.24 -8.40
N ASP A 149 -1.55 -7.38 -8.36
CA ASP A 149 -2.27 -8.63 -8.62
C ASP A 149 -2.96 -8.65 -10.00
N SER A 150 -2.63 -7.71 -10.90
CA SER A 150 -3.29 -7.56 -12.20
C SER A 150 -3.34 -8.87 -12.98
N GLY A 151 -4.55 -9.27 -13.36
CA GLY A 151 -4.80 -10.47 -14.18
C GLY A 151 -4.78 -11.81 -13.42
N SER A 152 -4.55 -11.83 -12.11
CA SER A 152 -4.52 -13.06 -11.31
C SER A 152 -5.90 -13.44 -10.71
N GLY A 153 -6.77 -12.47 -10.50
CA GLY A 153 -8.04 -12.66 -9.78
C GLY A 153 -7.89 -12.97 -8.29
N PHE A 154 -6.69 -12.79 -7.74
CA PHE A 154 -6.37 -13.02 -6.34
C PHE A 154 -5.70 -11.76 -5.76
N ASN A 155 -5.84 -11.56 -4.44
CA ASN A 155 -5.28 -10.41 -3.72
C ASN A 155 -3.95 -10.74 -3.02
N THR A 156 -3.14 -11.64 -3.57
CA THR A 156 -1.95 -12.19 -2.90
C THR A 156 -0.88 -11.15 -2.65
N GLN A 157 -0.55 -10.34 -3.64
CA GLN A 157 0.51 -9.34 -3.50
C GLN A 157 0.05 -8.14 -2.68
N LYS A 158 -1.20 -7.70 -2.85
CA LYS A 158 -1.81 -6.64 -2.02
C LYS A 158 -1.82 -7.04 -0.55
N LEU A 159 -2.15 -8.31 -0.23
CA LEU A 159 -2.10 -8.84 1.12
C LEU A 159 -0.68 -8.85 1.71
N LEU A 160 0.34 -9.16 0.92
CA LEU A 160 1.73 -9.13 1.40
C LEU A 160 2.19 -7.70 1.73
N PHE A 161 1.79 -6.68 0.97
CA PHE A 161 2.02 -5.28 1.32
C PHE A 161 1.28 -4.89 2.60
N ALA A 162 0.02 -5.31 2.74
CA ALA A 162 -0.78 -5.05 3.94
C ALA A 162 -0.19 -5.74 5.17
N GLN A 163 0.26 -6.98 5.05
CA GLN A 163 0.91 -7.72 6.12
C GLN A 163 2.19 -7.04 6.59
N TRP A 164 3.05 -6.66 5.65
CA TRP A 164 4.27 -5.89 5.98
C TRP A 164 3.93 -4.59 6.74
N THR A 165 2.87 -3.90 6.30
CA THR A 165 2.39 -2.67 6.98
C THR A 165 1.95 -2.97 8.41
N ALA A 166 1.17 -4.03 8.63
CA ALA A 166 0.72 -4.42 9.95
C ALA A 166 1.88 -4.82 10.90
N GLU A 167 2.94 -5.45 10.36
CA GLU A 167 4.15 -5.82 11.09
C GLU A 167 5.07 -4.64 11.40
N SER A 168 4.85 -3.48 10.79
CA SER A 168 5.69 -2.27 10.96
C SER A 168 5.43 -1.47 12.25
N ASN A 169 4.72 -2.03 13.24
CA ASN A 169 4.39 -1.37 14.50
C ASN A 169 3.69 -0.01 14.35
N ASN A 170 2.69 0.08 13.48
CA ASN A 170 1.93 1.31 13.20
C ASN A 170 2.82 2.49 12.77
N ARG A 171 3.87 2.21 11.99
CA ARG A 171 4.77 3.25 11.49
C ARG A 171 4.40 3.76 10.11
N TYR A 172 3.81 2.90 9.28
CA TYR A 172 3.48 3.18 7.89
C TYR A 172 2.01 2.87 7.62
N ALA A 173 1.43 3.54 6.62
CA ALA A 173 0.10 3.27 6.12
C ALA A 173 0.16 2.91 4.64
N TYR A 174 -0.44 1.78 4.27
CA TYR A 174 -0.62 1.36 2.90
C TYR A 174 -1.94 1.91 2.36
N VAL A 175 -1.88 2.74 1.34
CA VAL A 175 -3.07 3.20 0.61
C VAL A 175 -3.23 2.33 -0.62
N CYS A 176 -4.12 1.37 -0.53
CA CYS A 176 -4.40 0.38 -1.57
C CYS A 176 -5.62 0.79 -2.38
N TRP A 177 -5.61 0.49 -3.67
CA TRP A 177 -6.74 0.60 -4.56
C TRP A 177 -7.02 -0.76 -5.20
N ASP A 178 -8.32 -1.09 -5.35
CA ASP A 178 -8.75 -2.39 -5.80
C ASP A 178 -9.89 -2.23 -6.83
N PRO A 179 -9.64 -2.59 -8.09
CA PRO A 179 -10.63 -2.49 -9.16
C PRO A 179 -11.65 -3.64 -9.17
N ASP A 180 -11.62 -4.53 -8.17
CA ASP A 180 -12.60 -5.61 -8.05
C ASP A 180 -13.99 -5.05 -7.73
N GLU A 181 -14.99 -5.44 -8.51
CA GLU A 181 -16.40 -5.06 -8.30
C GLU A 181 -17.15 -6.02 -7.37
N GLY A 182 -16.56 -7.18 -7.05
CA GLY A 182 -17.16 -8.18 -6.16
C GLY A 182 -17.62 -7.61 -4.84
N PRO A 183 -16.77 -6.84 -4.12
CA PRO A 183 -17.12 -6.23 -2.84
C PRO A 183 -18.28 -5.23 -2.90
N ALA A 184 -18.53 -4.61 -4.05
CA ALA A 184 -19.67 -3.73 -4.27
C ALA A 184 -20.95 -4.52 -4.61
N ALA A 185 -20.81 -5.65 -5.28
CA ALA A 185 -21.92 -6.50 -5.70
C ALA A 185 -22.48 -7.36 -4.55
N THR A 186 -21.61 -7.84 -3.66
CA THR A 186 -21.94 -8.85 -2.65
C THR A 186 -21.41 -8.46 -1.26
N ASN A 187 -22.21 -8.75 -0.23
CA ASN A 187 -21.78 -8.60 1.17
C ASN A 187 -22.35 -9.77 2.01
N PRO A 188 -21.51 -10.55 2.73
CA PRO A 188 -20.04 -10.47 2.71
C PRO A 188 -19.44 -11.05 1.44
N ASP A 189 -18.38 -10.41 0.90
CA ASP A 189 -17.52 -10.98 -0.11
C ASP A 189 -16.25 -11.54 0.54
N VAL A 190 -16.26 -12.85 0.82
CA VAL A 190 -15.20 -13.53 1.58
C VAL A 190 -13.88 -13.66 0.82
N ALA A 191 -13.88 -13.40 -0.48
CA ALA A 191 -12.68 -13.39 -1.33
C ALA A 191 -12.07 -11.99 -1.46
N SER A 192 -12.80 -10.95 -1.09
CA SER A 192 -12.36 -9.57 -1.21
C SER A 192 -11.18 -9.23 -0.30
N LEU A 193 -10.35 -8.31 -0.75
CA LEU A 193 -9.20 -7.85 0.04
C LEU A 193 -9.61 -7.30 1.40
N GLY A 194 -10.67 -6.47 1.46
CA GLY A 194 -11.15 -5.88 2.71
C GLY A 194 -11.63 -6.92 3.71
N TRP A 195 -12.35 -7.96 3.26
CA TRP A 195 -12.73 -9.08 4.10
C TRP A 195 -11.50 -9.82 4.66
N LEU A 196 -10.52 -10.11 3.82
CA LEU A 196 -9.29 -10.81 4.22
C LEU A 196 -8.49 -10.00 5.25
N LEU A 197 -8.41 -8.67 5.08
CA LEU A 197 -7.77 -7.78 6.05
C LEU A 197 -8.49 -7.77 7.40
N ASN A 198 -9.82 -7.77 7.40
CA ASN A 198 -10.61 -7.84 8.62
C ASN A 198 -10.44 -9.19 9.34
N GLN A 199 -10.39 -10.30 8.60
CA GLN A 199 -10.17 -11.63 9.19
C GLN A 199 -8.78 -11.78 9.81
N SER A 200 -7.75 -11.21 9.19
CA SER A 200 -6.37 -11.24 9.70
C SER A 200 -6.08 -10.14 10.73
N ASN A 201 -7.03 -9.24 10.99
CA ASN A 201 -6.84 -8.03 11.81
C ASN A 201 -5.57 -7.24 11.41
N SER A 202 -5.28 -7.18 10.11
CA SER A 202 -4.14 -6.45 9.58
C SER A 202 -4.36 -4.96 9.69
N SER A 203 -3.52 -4.27 10.45
CA SER A 203 -3.64 -2.83 10.68
C SER A 203 -2.92 -1.99 9.63
N GLY A 204 -3.46 -0.81 9.33
CA GLY A 204 -2.72 0.21 8.58
C GLY A 204 -2.95 0.22 7.08
N THR A 205 -3.96 -0.50 6.54
CA THR A 205 -4.33 -0.45 5.13
C THR A 205 -5.60 0.37 4.92
N PHE A 206 -5.47 1.47 4.19
CA PHE A 206 -6.60 2.25 3.66
C PHE A 206 -6.94 1.71 2.28
N LEU A 207 -8.15 1.20 2.08
CA LEU A 207 -8.52 0.49 0.88
C LEU A 207 -9.61 1.24 0.11
N PHE A 208 -9.35 1.53 -1.18
CA PHE A 208 -10.32 2.06 -2.12
C PHE A 208 -10.95 0.96 -2.96
N GLY A 209 -12.28 0.98 -3.08
CA GLY A 209 -13.07 0.16 -4.01
C GLY A 209 -13.88 0.98 -4.99
N GLN A 210 -14.57 0.29 -5.88
CA GLN A 210 -15.46 0.85 -6.89
C GLN A 210 -16.83 0.18 -6.88
N GLY A 211 -17.84 0.88 -7.39
CA GLY A 211 -19.18 0.34 -7.62
C GLY A 211 -19.23 -0.59 -8.84
N VAL A 212 -20.27 -1.39 -8.91
CA VAL A 212 -20.51 -2.27 -10.08
C VAL A 212 -20.77 -1.42 -11.32
N GLY A 213 -19.99 -1.63 -12.38
CA GLY A 213 -20.13 -0.92 -13.64
C GLY A 213 -19.91 0.60 -13.50
N ALA A 214 -19.02 1.04 -12.62
CA ALA A 214 -18.73 2.44 -12.40
C ALA A 214 -18.43 3.18 -13.71
N SER A 215 -19.20 4.23 -13.99
CA SER A 215 -19.09 5.02 -15.23
C SER A 215 -19.26 6.51 -14.97
N ASN A 216 -18.65 7.33 -15.84
CA ASN A 216 -18.91 8.77 -15.86
C ASN A 216 -20.27 9.09 -16.48
N GLY A 217 -20.68 10.35 -16.40
CA GLY A 217 -21.97 10.80 -16.99
C GLY A 217 -22.04 10.65 -18.51
N ALA A 218 -20.95 10.36 -19.20
CA ALA A 218 -20.89 10.06 -20.65
C ALA A 218 -20.98 8.56 -20.95
N GLY A 219 -20.99 7.70 -19.92
CA GLY A 219 -21.07 6.25 -20.06
C GLY A 219 -19.73 5.55 -20.20
N ASP A 220 -18.60 6.29 -20.09
CA ASP A 220 -17.27 5.68 -20.09
C ASP A 220 -17.00 5.03 -18.73
N ALA A 221 -16.36 3.85 -18.72
CA ALA A 221 -15.96 3.19 -17.49
C ALA A 221 -14.97 4.06 -16.67
N VAL A 222 -15.21 4.17 -15.38
CA VAL A 222 -14.36 4.91 -14.45
C VAL A 222 -13.89 3.96 -13.35
N PRO A 223 -12.93 3.09 -13.64
CA PRO A 223 -12.37 2.20 -12.62
C PRO A 223 -11.58 2.99 -11.58
N VAL A 224 -11.55 2.49 -10.34
CA VAL A 224 -10.59 2.96 -9.35
C VAL A 224 -9.18 2.69 -9.84
N THR A 225 -8.30 3.67 -9.68
CA THR A 225 -6.90 3.61 -10.16
C THR A 225 -5.95 4.13 -9.09
N ALA A 226 -4.65 4.01 -9.34
CA ALA A 226 -3.61 4.56 -8.49
C ALA A 226 -3.81 6.06 -8.14
N ASN A 227 -4.50 6.83 -8.97
CA ASN A 227 -4.78 8.26 -8.73
C ASN A 227 -5.62 8.50 -7.46
N TYR A 228 -6.54 7.60 -7.14
CA TYR A 228 -7.35 7.70 -5.91
C TYR A 228 -6.49 7.43 -4.67
N ALA A 229 -5.59 6.45 -4.74
CA ALA A 229 -4.63 6.19 -3.69
C ALA A 229 -3.63 7.35 -3.53
N ALA A 230 -3.11 7.88 -4.64
CA ALA A 230 -2.22 9.05 -4.64
C ALA A 230 -2.88 10.28 -3.99
N PHE A 231 -4.17 10.49 -4.24
CA PHE A 231 -4.94 11.56 -3.61
C PHE A 231 -4.93 11.43 -2.07
N ILE A 232 -5.13 10.25 -1.52
CA ILE A 232 -5.11 10.04 -0.05
C ILE A 232 -3.69 10.17 0.51
N CYS A 233 -2.67 9.66 -0.19
CA CYS A 233 -1.28 9.90 0.21
C CYS A 233 -0.95 11.40 0.24
N GLY A 234 -1.40 12.16 -0.76
CA GLY A 234 -1.26 13.61 -0.82
C GLY A 234 -2.02 14.33 0.29
N ALA A 235 -3.24 13.89 0.60
CA ALA A 235 -4.03 14.42 1.70
C ALA A 235 -3.34 14.19 3.06
N ALA A 236 -2.77 13.00 3.28
CA ALA A 236 -1.99 12.70 4.48
C ALA A 236 -0.74 13.59 4.58
N ALA A 237 -0.01 13.76 3.48
CA ALA A 237 1.19 14.60 3.43
C ALA A 237 0.89 16.09 3.63
N SER A 238 -0.33 16.53 3.34
CA SER A 238 -0.74 17.95 3.50
C SER A 238 -1.12 18.34 4.93
N ILE A 239 -1.17 17.41 5.86
CA ILE A 239 -1.57 17.70 7.25
C ILE A 239 -0.49 18.54 7.93
N ASN A 240 -0.86 19.71 8.41
CA ASN A 240 0.01 20.55 9.22
C ASN A 240 -0.24 20.27 10.71
N PHE A 241 0.59 19.47 11.32
CA PHE A 241 0.49 19.09 12.74
C PHE A 241 0.84 20.20 13.72
N GLU A 242 1.37 21.33 13.26
CA GLU A 242 1.61 22.53 14.09
C GLU A 242 0.37 23.42 14.20
N GLN A 243 -0.65 23.16 13.39
CA GLN A 243 -1.88 23.96 13.39
C GLN A 243 -2.72 23.67 14.63
N PHE A 244 -3.11 24.71 15.35
CA PHE A 244 -4.06 24.58 16.45
C PHE A 244 -5.44 24.13 15.95
N ASN A 245 -6.01 23.10 16.60
CA ASN A 245 -7.24 22.43 16.13
C ASN A 245 -7.16 21.98 14.67
N GLY A 246 -5.99 21.53 14.20
CA GLY A 246 -5.71 21.15 12.83
C GLY A 246 -6.15 19.74 12.46
N ARG A 247 -6.71 18.97 13.41
CA ARG A 247 -7.18 17.60 13.13
C ARG A 247 -8.21 17.61 11.99
N THR A 248 -8.03 16.70 11.08
CA THR A 248 -8.85 16.58 9.88
C THR A 248 -9.16 15.13 9.58
N THR A 249 -10.39 14.84 9.12
CA THR A 249 -10.78 13.50 8.69
C THR A 249 -10.43 13.27 7.22
N PHE A 250 -10.30 12.00 6.83
CA PHE A 250 -10.16 11.59 5.42
C PHE A 250 -11.52 11.45 4.72
N ALA A 251 -12.62 11.36 5.45
CA ALA A 251 -13.96 11.52 4.87
C ALA A 251 -14.18 12.95 4.35
N PHE A 252 -15.08 13.08 3.37
CA PHE A 252 -15.47 14.37 2.75
C PHE A 252 -14.35 15.11 2.02
N ARG A 253 -13.25 14.41 1.68
CA ARG A 253 -12.18 14.97 0.86
C ARG A 253 -12.55 14.94 -0.61
N ILE A 254 -12.21 16.02 -1.30
CA ILE A 254 -12.53 16.23 -2.71
C ILE A 254 -11.24 16.47 -3.49
N GLN A 255 -11.13 15.87 -4.66
CA GLN A 255 -10.05 16.10 -5.59
C GLN A 255 -10.61 16.40 -6.98
N SER A 256 -10.25 17.54 -7.52
CA SER A 256 -10.59 17.92 -8.90
C SER A 256 -9.93 16.94 -9.88
N GLY A 257 -10.67 16.54 -10.90
CA GLY A 257 -10.19 15.59 -11.94
C GLY A 257 -10.39 14.12 -11.60
N LEU A 258 -10.86 13.77 -10.39
CA LEU A 258 -11.34 12.42 -10.09
C LEU A 258 -12.85 12.34 -10.26
N PHE A 259 -13.31 11.25 -10.87
CA PHE A 259 -14.72 10.96 -11.05
C PHE A 259 -15.24 10.06 -9.91
N PRO A 260 -16.54 10.14 -9.55
CA PRO A 260 -17.09 9.22 -8.56
C PRO A 260 -17.09 7.78 -9.11
N THR A 261 -16.58 6.86 -8.32
CA THR A 261 -16.59 5.43 -8.63
C THR A 261 -17.82 4.72 -8.07
N VAL A 262 -18.61 5.39 -7.24
CA VAL A 262 -19.85 4.86 -6.64
C VAL A 262 -20.93 5.91 -6.73
N THR A 263 -22.09 5.53 -7.31
CA THR A 263 -23.25 6.40 -7.51
C THR A 263 -24.55 5.82 -6.94
N ASP A 264 -24.50 4.60 -6.38
CA ASP A 264 -25.68 3.93 -5.82
C ASP A 264 -25.45 3.50 -4.36
N ALA A 265 -26.54 3.45 -3.61
CA ALA A 265 -26.50 3.16 -2.17
C ALA A 265 -26.18 1.68 -1.86
N THR A 266 -26.48 0.75 -2.76
CA THR A 266 -26.24 -0.68 -2.55
C THR A 266 -24.75 -0.97 -2.62
N SER A 267 -24.09 -0.54 -3.70
CA SER A 267 -22.63 -0.64 -3.85
C SER A 267 -21.91 0.08 -2.70
N ALA A 268 -22.37 1.29 -2.32
CA ALA A 268 -21.82 2.03 -1.20
C ALA A 268 -21.87 1.27 0.13
N ASN A 269 -23.01 0.70 0.47
CA ASN A 269 -23.18 -0.04 1.72
C ASN A 269 -22.37 -1.34 1.72
N ASN A 270 -22.37 -2.08 0.60
CA ASN A 270 -21.61 -3.32 0.49
C ASN A 270 -20.11 -3.09 0.63
N LEU A 271 -19.57 -2.06 -0.04
CA LEU A 271 -18.16 -1.67 0.08
C LEU A 271 -17.77 -1.36 1.52
N LEU A 272 -18.56 -0.53 2.22
CA LEU A 272 -18.27 -0.18 3.61
C LEU A 272 -18.26 -1.39 4.53
N GLN A 273 -19.19 -2.33 4.35
CA GLN A 273 -19.28 -3.53 5.17
C GLN A 273 -18.15 -4.54 4.84
N ASN A 274 -17.64 -4.52 3.62
CA ASN A 274 -16.46 -5.29 3.22
C ASN A 274 -15.13 -4.58 3.55
N GLY A 275 -15.16 -3.41 4.22
CA GLY A 275 -13.94 -2.72 4.67
C GLY A 275 -13.32 -1.77 3.66
N TYR A 276 -14.05 -1.37 2.62
CA TYR A 276 -13.59 -0.46 1.56
C TYR A 276 -14.06 0.98 1.79
N ASN A 277 -13.23 1.92 1.41
CA ASN A 277 -13.62 3.30 1.14
C ASN A 277 -13.93 3.46 -0.33
N TYR A 278 -14.62 4.54 -0.69
CA TYR A 278 -14.94 4.86 -2.07
C TYR A 278 -15.01 6.37 -2.31
N TYR A 279 -14.93 6.76 -3.58
CA TYR A 279 -15.16 8.13 -4.01
C TYR A 279 -16.56 8.19 -4.61
N GLY A 280 -17.51 8.74 -3.86
CA GLY A 280 -18.93 8.63 -4.17
C GLY A 280 -19.56 9.95 -4.62
N ALA A 281 -20.59 9.85 -5.47
CA ALA A 281 -21.48 10.93 -5.78
C ALA A 281 -22.70 10.91 -4.86
N TYR A 282 -23.07 12.07 -4.34
CA TYR A 282 -24.20 12.28 -3.44
C TYR A 282 -25.02 13.45 -3.97
N ALA A 283 -26.33 13.29 -3.97
CA ALA A 283 -27.25 14.33 -4.42
C ALA A 283 -28.27 14.65 -3.35
N THR A 284 -28.63 15.92 -3.25
CA THR A 284 -29.85 16.42 -2.63
C THR A 284 -30.81 16.84 -3.73
N ALA A 285 -31.95 17.40 -3.35
CA ALA A 285 -32.90 17.92 -4.35
C ALA A 285 -32.33 19.05 -5.23
N ASN A 286 -31.29 19.75 -4.75
CA ASN A 286 -30.79 20.97 -5.40
C ASN A 286 -29.25 20.98 -5.57
N ASP A 287 -28.52 20.07 -4.90
CA ASP A 287 -27.05 20.10 -4.86
C ASP A 287 -26.48 18.72 -5.06
N ASP A 288 -25.38 18.65 -5.80
CA ASP A 288 -24.57 17.45 -6.02
C ASP A 288 -23.22 17.58 -5.29
N PHE A 289 -22.80 16.51 -4.63
CA PHE A 289 -21.54 16.44 -3.92
C PHE A 289 -20.74 15.21 -4.35
N ILE A 290 -19.45 15.34 -4.43
CA ILE A 290 -18.52 14.22 -4.71
C ILE A 290 -17.43 14.25 -3.66
N TRP A 291 -17.23 13.15 -2.92
CA TRP A 291 -16.19 13.05 -1.90
C TRP A 291 -15.82 11.61 -1.55
N VAL A 292 -14.70 11.47 -0.82
CA VAL A 292 -14.30 10.21 -0.19
C VAL A 292 -15.22 9.87 0.97
N TYR A 293 -15.64 8.63 1.07
CA TYR A 293 -16.36 8.09 2.21
C TYR A 293 -15.88 6.67 2.55
N ASN A 294 -15.71 6.25 3.83
CA ASN A 294 -15.91 7.04 5.03
C ASN A 294 -14.59 7.41 5.74
N GLY A 295 -13.42 7.06 5.17
CA GLY A 295 -12.13 7.33 5.81
C GLY A 295 -11.66 6.25 6.77
N GLN A 296 -12.21 5.03 6.66
CA GLN A 296 -11.81 3.88 7.48
C GLN A 296 -10.44 3.32 7.07
N ILE A 297 -9.75 2.73 8.04
CA ILE A 297 -8.51 1.99 7.85
C ILE A 297 -8.65 0.62 8.50
N SER A 298 -7.96 -0.39 7.98
CA SER A 298 -7.99 -1.74 8.54
C SER A 298 -7.33 -1.82 9.93
N GLY A 299 -7.78 -2.77 10.75
CA GLY A 299 -7.22 -3.06 12.07
C GLY A 299 -7.82 -2.25 13.21
N GLU A 300 -7.07 -2.07 14.29
CA GLU A 300 -7.57 -1.57 15.57
C GLU A 300 -8.02 -0.11 15.58
N PHE A 301 -7.43 0.72 14.72
CA PHE A 301 -7.68 2.17 14.74
C PHE A 301 -9.01 2.58 14.13
N LEU A 302 -9.59 1.79 13.25
CA LEU A 302 -10.82 2.03 12.50
C LEU A 302 -10.79 3.25 11.57
N TRP A 303 -10.09 4.33 11.90
CA TRP A 303 -10.06 5.60 11.17
C TRP A 303 -8.64 5.99 10.76
N MET A 304 -8.49 6.38 9.49
CA MET A 304 -7.20 6.78 8.91
C MET A 304 -6.59 8.00 9.61
N ASP A 305 -7.42 8.97 10.03
CA ASP A 305 -6.93 10.15 10.73
C ASP A 305 -6.37 9.80 12.11
N SER A 306 -7.01 8.90 12.86
CA SER A 306 -6.48 8.40 14.14
C SER A 306 -5.15 7.65 13.94
N TYR A 307 -5.06 6.84 12.88
CA TYR A 307 -3.85 6.09 12.55
C TYR A 307 -2.68 7.01 12.14
N ILE A 308 -2.92 8.00 11.29
CA ILE A 308 -1.89 8.99 10.89
C ILE A 308 -1.45 9.84 12.09
N ASN A 309 -2.37 10.22 12.97
CA ASN A 309 -2.04 10.91 14.21
C ASN A 309 -1.15 10.05 15.12
N GLN A 310 -1.41 8.74 15.19
CA GLN A 310 -0.56 7.82 15.94
C GLN A 310 0.86 7.72 15.35
N ILE A 311 1.00 7.63 14.02
CA ILE A 311 2.32 7.65 13.35
C ILE A 311 3.08 8.92 13.74
N TRP A 312 2.44 10.08 13.64
CA TRP A 312 3.04 11.36 13.97
C TRP A 312 3.44 11.44 15.45
N MET A 313 2.54 11.08 16.38
CA MET A 313 2.84 11.10 17.82
C MET A 313 4.00 10.15 18.17
N ASN A 314 4.01 8.94 17.62
CA ASN A 314 5.11 7.98 17.85
C ASN A 314 6.45 8.55 17.39
N ASN A 315 6.49 9.18 16.22
CA ASN A 315 7.70 9.84 15.74
C ASN A 315 8.16 11.00 16.65
N ALA A 316 7.22 11.84 17.10
CA ALA A 316 7.51 12.94 17.99
C ALA A 316 8.02 12.46 19.38
N PHE A 317 7.41 11.42 19.94
CA PHE A 317 7.85 10.80 21.20
C PHE A 317 9.23 10.17 21.04
N GLN A 318 9.48 9.44 19.97
CA GLN A 318 10.78 8.85 19.70
C GLN A 318 11.87 9.92 19.60
N LEU A 319 11.62 11.00 18.87
CA LEU A 319 12.56 12.12 18.76
C LEU A 319 12.86 12.75 20.12
N ALA A 320 11.83 13.03 20.93
CA ALA A 320 11.98 13.62 22.25
C ALA A 320 12.82 12.74 23.19
N LEU A 321 12.57 11.43 23.19
CA LEU A 321 13.34 10.47 24.00
C LEU A 321 14.79 10.32 23.50
N MET A 322 15.03 10.34 22.20
CA MET A 322 16.39 10.31 21.66
C MET A 322 17.17 11.58 22.01
N VAL A 323 16.52 12.75 21.96
CA VAL A 323 17.11 14.01 22.38
C VAL A 323 17.44 13.97 23.88
N LEU A 324 16.54 13.44 24.72
CA LEU A 324 16.81 13.26 26.15
C LEU A 324 18.04 12.36 26.36
N LEU A 325 18.10 11.20 25.74
CA LEU A 325 19.22 10.26 25.88
C LEU A 325 20.55 10.86 25.42
N LYS A 326 20.53 11.69 24.36
CA LYS A 326 21.71 12.38 23.84
C LYS A 326 22.19 13.51 24.78
N SER A 327 21.26 14.25 25.39
CA SER A 327 21.57 15.45 26.17
C SER A 327 21.88 15.13 27.65
N ALA A 328 21.26 14.12 28.23
CA ALA A 328 21.46 13.72 29.60
C ALA A 328 22.77 12.91 29.76
N LYS A 329 23.60 13.32 30.74
CA LYS A 329 24.81 12.54 31.09
C LYS A 329 24.47 11.18 31.69
N SER A 330 23.38 11.11 32.45
CA SER A 330 22.87 9.90 33.08
C SER A 330 21.41 10.09 33.46
N ILE A 331 20.60 9.05 33.26
CA ILE A 331 19.20 8.99 33.70
C ILE A 331 19.13 7.89 34.76
N PRO A 332 18.99 8.22 36.04
CA PRO A 332 18.97 7.23 37.13
C PRO A 332 17.64 6.48 37.17
N TYR A 333 17.66 5.21 37.62
CA TYR A 333 16.44 4.39 37.83
C TYR A 333 15.80 4.75 39.20
N ASN A 334 15.32 5.99 39.31
CA ASN A 334 14.57 6.48 40.46
C ASN A 334 13.61 7.61 40.04
N THR A 335 12.89 8.19 40.96
CA THR A 335 11.91 9.26 40.72
C THR A 335 12.46 10.42 39.89
N ALA A 336 13.72 10.83 40.15
CA ALA A 336 14.32 11.91 39.40
C ALA A 336 14.52 11.58 37.93
N GLY A 337 15.01 10.36 37.60
CA GLY A 337 15.16 9.92 36.23
C GLY A 337 13.81 9.69 35.51
N TYR A 338 12.82 9.18 36.22
CA TYR A 338 11.46 9.02 35.67
C TYR A 338 10.77 10.36 35.38
N SER A 339 11.04 11.37 36.22
CA SER A 339 10.59 12.74 35.97
C SER A 339 11.24 13.37 34.75
N LEU A 340 12.51 13.05 34.42
CA LEU A 340 13.17 13.51 33.20
C LEU A 340 12.49 12.89 31.95
N ILE A 341 12.15 11.60 31.99
CA ILE A 341 11.43 10.94 30.90
C ILE A 341 10.06 11.59 30.70
N SER A 342 9.32 11.79 31.78
CA SER A 342 8.00 12.43 31.72
C SER A 342 8.07 13.86 31.21
N ALA A 343 9.06 14.65 31.67
CA ALA A 343 9.25 16.00 31.19
C ALA A 343 9.62 16.10 29.72
N ALA A 344 10.44 15.17 29.21
CA ALA A 344 10.81 15.13 27.79
C ALA A 344 9.60 14.84 26.86
N LEU A 345 8.63 14.07 27.34
CA LEU A 345 7.43 13.73 26.58
C LEU A 345 6.32 14.78 26.67
N LEU A 346 6.43 15.75 27.60
CA LEU A 346 5.36 16.72 27.82
C LEU A 346 5.10 17.61 26.59
N ASP A 347 6.15 18.14 25.96
CA ASP A 347 6.02 19.01 24.79
C ASP A 347 5.31 18.33 23.62
N PRO A 348 5.72 17.11 23.16
CA PRO A 348 5.00 16.43 22.09
C PRO A 348 3.58 16.01 22.50
N ILE A 349 3.31 15.70 23.76
CA ILE A 349 1.94 15.44 24.24
C ILE A 349 1.09 16.70 24.12
N LEU A 350 1.59 17.85 24.57
CA LEU A 350 0.88 19.14 24.48
C LEU A 350 0.68 19.55 23.01
N ALA A 351 1.64 19.28 22.12
CA ALA A 351 1.48 19.47 20.69
C ALA A 351 0.32 18.64 20.15
N ALA A 352 0.19 17.37 20.56
CA ALA A 352 -0.90 16.49 20.16
C ALA A 352 -2.28 16.97 20.67
N VAL A 353 -2.32 17.52 21.88
CA VAL A 353 -3.54 18.17 22.45
C VAL A 353 -3.90 19.43 21.65
N ASN A 354 -2.92 20.29 21.38
CA ASN A 354 -3.13 21.53 20.62
C ASN A 354 -3.61 21.28 19.19
N PHE A 355 -3.04 20.29 18.52
CA PHE A 355 -3.47 19.86 17.19
C PHE A 355 -4.89 19.25 17.22
N GLY A 356 -5.28 18.62 18.30
CA GLY A 356 -6.57 17.95 18.47
C GLY A 356 -6.52 16.45 18.15
N ALA A 357 -5.32 15.84 18.08
CA ALA A 357 -5.18 14.39 18.05
C ALA A 357 -5.64 13.78 19.40
N ILE A 358 -5.40 14.49 20.48
CA ILE A 358 -5.86 14.16 21.83
C ILE A 358 -6.89 15.21 22.26
N ARG A 359 -8.06 14.76 22.74
CA ARG A 359 -9.08 15.68 23.24
C ARG A 359 -9.65 15.25 24.59
N PRO A 360 -9.68 16.15 25.59
CA PRO A 360 -10.36 15.93 26.86
C PRO A 360 -11.89 16.07 26.69
N GLY A 361 -12.62 15.73 27.75
CA GLY A 361 -14.06 15.98 27.87
C GLY A 361 -14.95 14.83 27.41
N ILE A 362 -14.37 13.68 27.04
CA ILE A 362 -15.13 12.48 26.68
C ILE A 362 -15.22 11.58 27.92
N THR A 363 -16.43 11.25 28.36
CA THR A 363 -16.63 10.33 29.47
C THR A 363 -16.51 8.90 29.00
N LEU A 364 -15.64 8.13 29.63
CA LEU A 364 -15.54 6.69 29.40
C LEU A 364 -16.77 5.97 29.93
N SER A 365 -17.17 4.88 29.26
CA SER A 365 -18.16 3.96 29.82
C SER A 365 -17.61 3.28 31.08
N GLU A 366 -18.48 2.74 31.94
CA GLU A 366 -18.05 2.03 33.17
C GLU A 366 -17.07 0.89 32.86
N SER A 367 -17.31 0.15 31.78
CA SER A 367 -16.43 -0.94 31.34
C SER A 367 -15.06 -0.43 30.86
N GLN A 368 -15.02 0.66 30.09
CA GLN A 368 -13.77 1.28 29.64
C GLN A 368 -13.00 1.87 30.83
N ALA A 369 -13.69 2.57 31.76
CA ALA A 369 -13.08 3.11 32.96
C ALA A 369 -12.47 2.00 33.83
N ALA A 370 -13.20 0.90 34.06
CA ALA A 370 -12.68 -0.26 34.77
C ALA A 370 -11.44 -0.87 34.09
N GLN A 371 -11.47 -0.98 32.77
CA GLN A 371 -10.35 -1.53 31.99
C GLN A 371 -9.09 -0.66 32.12
N VAL A 372 -9.18 0.66 31.86
CA VAL A 372 -8.01 1.55 31.92
C VAL A 372 -7.46 1.67 33.34
N ASN A 373 -8.32 1.72 34.37
CA ASN A 373 -7.92 1.75 35.76
C ASN A 373 -7.22 0.45 36.18
N SER A 374 -7.71 -0.70 35.73
CA SER A 374 -7.08 -2.01 35.97
C SER A 374 -5.72 -2.11 35.30
N GLN A 375 -5.59 -1.67 34.06
CA GLN A 375 -4.29 -1.67 33.34
C GLN A 375 -3.27 -0.73 33.97
N ALA A 376 -3.70 0.45 34.38
CA ALA A 376 -2.84 1.41 35.05
C ALA A 376 -2.48 1.02 36.50
N GLY A 377 -3.34 0.20 37.14
CA GLY A 377 -3.22 -0.14 38.58
C GLY A 377 -3.55 1.03 39.52
N VAL A 378 -4.05 2.12 38.98
CA VAL A 378 -4.50 3.33 39.68
C VAL A 378 -5.70 3.93 38.95
N LYS A 379 -6.50 4.72 39.64
CA LYS A 379 -7.65 5.39 39.02
C LYS A 379 -7.20 6.52 38.10
N ILE A 380 -7.37 6.37 36.79
CA ILE A 380 -6.96 7.32 35.75
C ILE A 380 -8.10 7.83 34.89
N ASP A 381 -9.29 7.25 34.97
CA ASP A 381 -10.47 7.62 34.18
C ASP A 381 -10.85 9.10 34.31
N ASP A 382 -10.83 9.65 35.54
CA ASP A 382 -11.05 11.07 35.81
C ASP A 382 -9.93 11.97 35.20
N ILE A 383 -8.69 11.48 35.15
CA ILE A 383 -7.56 12.19 34.56
C ILE A 383 -7.71 12.23 33.04
N LEU A 384 -8.03 11.10 32.42
CA LEU A 384 -8.28 10.99 30.98
C LEU A 384 -9.45 11.89 30.56
N ASN A 385 -10.53 11.96 31.35
CA ASN A 385 -11.64 12.88 31.06
C ASN A 385 -11.21 14.35 31.11
N ARG A 386 -10.42 14.76 32.10
CA ARG A 386 -10.07 16.18 32.32
C ARG A 386 -8.99 16.70 31.39
N GLN A 387 -7.94 15.92 31.11
CA GLN A 387 -6.79 16.38 30.31
C GLN A 387 -6.58 15.61 29.02
N GLY A 388 -7.33 14.50 28.80
CA GLY A 388 -7.28 13.71 27.58
C GLY A 388 -6.16 12.68 27.56
N TRP A 389 -5.25 12.65 28.50
CA TRP A 389 -4.11 11.74 28.51
C TRP A 389 -3.59 11.41 29.90
N TYR A 390 -2.87 10.29 30.02
CA TYR A 390 -2.14 9.90 31.21
C TYR A 390 -0.85 9.16 30.82
N LEU A 391 0.28 9.62 31.35
CA LEU A 391 1.58 8.99 31.18
C LEU A 391 2.03 8.38 32.50
N GLN A 392 2.39 7.12 32.48
CA GLN A 392 2.92 6.41 33.64
C GLN A 392 4.30 5.85 33.34
N VAL A 393 5.26 6.20 34.20
CA VAL A 393 6.59 5.60 34.23
C VAL A 393 6.72 4.85 35.55
N ARG A 394 6.95 3.54 35.48
CA ARG A 394 7.02 2.65 36.65
C ARG A 394 8.47 2.27 36.96
N ASP A 395 8.69 1.81 38.20
CA ASP A 395 10.01 1.32 38.61
C ASP A 395 10.44 0.12 37.74
N ALA A 396 11.69 0.21 37.28
CA ALA A 396 12.31 -0.86 36.53
C ALA A 396 12.67 -2.04 37.45
N SER A 397 12.44 -3.25 36.97
CA SER A 397 12.88 -4.45 37.70
C SER A 397 14.41 -4.53 37.82
N PRO A 398 14.96 -5.29 38.77
CA PRO A 398 16.41 -5.47 38.91
C PRO A 398 17.07 -5.95 37.59
N GLN A 399 16.42 -6.83 36.84
CA GLN A 399 16.90 -7.35 35.55
C GLN A 399 16.97 -6.24 34.49
N VAL A 400 15.93 -5.41 34.41
CA VAL A 400 15.89 -4.27 33.48
C VAL A 400 17.01 -3.27 33.83
N ARG A 401 17.20 -2.96 35.12
CA ARG A 401 18.28 -2.05 35.55
C ARG A 401 19.68 -2.61 35.25
N GLN A 402 19.89 -3.91 35.47
CA GLN A 402 21.15 -4.58 35.16
C GLN A 402 21.44 -4.54 33.65
N ALA A 403 20.44 -4.72 32.82
CA ALA A 403 20.54 -4.64 31.35
C ALA A 403 20.57 -3.19 30.83
N ARG A 404 20.47 -2.17 31.69
CA ARG A 404 20.28 -0.75 31.31
C ARG A 404 19.11 -0.54 30.35
N GLY A 405 18.06 -1.34 30.53
CA GLY A 405 16.86 -1.32 29.69
C GLY A 405 15.89 -0.19 30.02
N THR A 406 14.82 -0.11 29.27
CA THR A 406 13.76 0.89 29.44
C THR A 406 12.89 0.59 30.68
N PRO A 407 12.67 1.55 31.59
CA PRO A 407 11.64 1.39 32.62
C PRO A 407 10.27 1.24 31.96
N PRO A 408 9.32 0.51 32.55
CA PRO A 408 7.98 0.38 31.99
C PRO A 408 7.31 1.73 31.85
N CYS A 409 7.04 2.15 30.61
CA CYS A 409 6.38 3.41 30.27
C CYS A 409 5.09 3.07 29.52
N THR A 410 3.96 3.65 29.96
CA THR A 410 2.67 3.48 29.27
C THR A 410 2.01 4.84 29.13
N PHE A 411 1.48 5.09 27.96
CA PHE A 411 0.77 6.30 27.61
C PHE A 411 -0.65 5.97 27.19
N TRP A 412 -1.65 6.50 27.89
CA TRP A 412 -3.06 6.43 27.57
C TRP A 412 -3.53 7.78 27.07
N TYR A 413 -4.33 7.81 26.03
CA TYR A 413 -4.90 9.05 25.51
C TYR A 413 -6.30 8.85 24.97
N MET A 414 -7.08 9.92 24.97
CA MET A 414 -8.40 10.01 24.39
C MET A 414 -8.27 10.52 22.97
N ASP A 415 -8.60 9.68 21.98
CA ASP A 415 -8.58 10.10 20.58
C ASP A 415 -9.56 11.24 20.31
N GLY A 416 -9.13 12.22 19.53
CA GLY A 416 -9.91 13.42 19.25
C GLY A 416 -11.18 13.19 18.44
N GLN A 417 -11.26 12.10 17.70
CA GLN A 417 -12.39 11.67 16.86
C GLN A 417 -13.01 12.78 15.99
N SER A 418 -14.00 12.44 15.16
CA SER A 418 -14.74 13.39 14.33
C SER A 418 -16.15 12.87 14.08
N VAL A 419 -17.14 13.75 14.14
CA VAL A 419 -18.52 13.43 13.74
C VAL A 419 -18.59 13.39 12.23
N GLN A 420 -19.06 12.26 11.68
CA GLN A 420 -19.20 12.07 10.23
C GLN A 420 -20.67 11.85 9.81
N ARG A 421 -21.58 11.72 10.76
CA ARG A 421 -22.99 11.53 10.50
C ARG A 421 -23.83 12.30 11.52
N ILE A 422 -24.76 13.11 11.02
CA ILE A 422 -25.71 13.87 11.82
C ILE A 422 -27.13 13.46 11.39
N VAL A 423 -27.93 13.04 12.34
CA VAL A 423 -29.36 12.74 12.12
C VAL A 423 -30.18 13.75 12.93
N LEU A 424 -31.02 14.51 12.26
CA LEU A 424 -31.92 15.49 12.88
C LEU A 424 -33.37 15.03 12.72
N ALA A 425 -34.06 14.88 13.84
CA ALA A 425 -35.50 14.71 13.83
C ALA A 425 -36.18 16.07 13.94
N SER A 426 -37.12 16.38 13.05
CA SER A 426 -37.96 17.55 13.12
C SER A 426 -39.34 17.16 13.63
N ILE A 427 -39.80 17.81 14.70
CA ILE A 427 -41.13 17.56 15.31
C ILE A 427 -41.92 18.87 15.25
N GLU A 428 -43.04 18.84 14.57
CA GLU A 428 -44.00 19.95 14.58
C GLU A 428 -44.85 19.83 15.85
N LEU A 429 -44.97 20.94 16.58
CA LEU A 429 -45.87 21.08 17.73
C LEU A 429 -47.01 22.00 17.33
N THR A 430 -48.24 21.49 17.33
CA THR A 430 -49.49 22.25 17.04
C THR A 430 -50.20 22.65 18.31
#